data_a3b19bd125bdd9f6c3ee428f4cde99a2
#
_entry.id   a3b19bd125bdd9f6c3ee428f4cde99a2
#
_cell.length_a   1.000
_cell.length_b   1.000
_cell.length_c   1.000
_cell.angle_alpha   90.00
_cell.angle_beta   90.00
_cell.angle_gamma   90.00
#
_symmetry.space_group_name_H-M   'P 1'
#
loop_
_entity.id
_entity.type
_entity.pdbx_description
1 polymer ?
#
loop_
_entity_poly.entity_id
_entity_poly.type
_entity_poly.pdbx_seq_one_letter_code
_entity_poly.pdbx_strand_id
1 'polypeptide(L)'
;MRKLVLKMSISVDGFVAGLNGELDWIFRSSAPDSRASVINTLNEAGVHIMGSQSYGDMAAFWPYAETPMAGPMNDIPKVVFSKSGIKDGALRDRVTKAFAEAKARRAEQHGAAPTEAVLKSWTDPTVARGDLAEEIRRLKEQPGNFILAHGGARFAKSLVASGLIDEYRLAIHPILLGQGLPLFSTPHSPVDLKLISMTTYSTGIVGAIYTPA
;
A
#
# COMPACT_ATOMS: atom_id res chain seq x y z
N MET A 1 14.02 9.83 -13.89
CA MET A 1 12.61 9.75 -13.41
C MET A 1 12.49 8.65 -12.36
N ARG A 2 11.69 8.87 -11.31
CA ARG A 2 11.42 7.85 -10.27
C ARG A 2 10.55 6.74 -10.86
N LYS A 3 10.82 5.48 -10.49
CA LYS A 3 9.93 4.37 -10.84
C LYS A 3 8.65 4.40 -10.00
N LEU A 4 7.52 4.02 -10.60
CA LEU A 4 6.32 3.65 -9.87
C LEU A 4 6.31 2.13 -9.64
N VAL A 5 6.40 1.74 -8.38
CA VAL A 5 6.40 0.34 -7.95
C VAL A 5 5.06 0.03 -7.29
N LEU A 6 4.31 -0.91 -7.83
CA LEU A 6 3.10 -1.45 -7.19
C LEU A 6 3.46 -2.70 -6.39
N LYS A 7 3.34 -2.63 -5.06
CA LYS A 7 3.53 -3.78 -4.18
C LYS A 7 2.19 -4.27 -3.67
N MET A 8 1.85 -5.54 -3.96
CA MET A 8 0.60 -6.16 -3.53
C MET A 8 0.79 -7.59 -3.02
N SER A 9 0.04 -7.95 -1.99
CA SER A 9 -0.25 -9.34 -1.67
C SER A 9 -1.42 -9.81 -2.52
N ILE A 10 -1.32 -11.01 -3.09
CA ILE A 10 -2.33 -11.58 -3.98
C ILE A 10 -2.49 -13.08 -3.68
N SER A 11 -3.72 -13.58 -3.72
CA SER A 11 -3.99 -15.01 -3.69
C SER A 11 -3.61 -15.69 -4.99
N VAL A 12 -3.45 -17.02 -5.02
CA VAL A 12 -3.14 -17.76 -6.25
C VAL A 12 -4.21 -17.54 -7.34
N ASP A 13 -5.46 -17.35 -6.94
CA ASP A 13 -6.59 -17.06 -7.84
C ASP A 13 -6.81 -15.57 -8.14
N GLY A 14 -5.83 -14.70 -7.81
CA GLY A 14 -5.76 -13.33 -8.32
C GLY A 14 -6.47 -12.26 -7.50
N PHE A 15 -6.91 -12.54 -6.27
CA PHE A 15 -7.58 -11.57 -5.41
C PHE A 15 -6.60 -10.88 -4.45
N VAL A 16 -6.83 -9.61 -4.19
CA VAL A 16 -6.05 -8.78 -3.24
C VAL A 16 -6.77 -8.56 -1.91
N ALA A 17 -8.05 -8.87 -1.85
CA ALA A 17 -8.87 -8.80 -0.65
C ALA A 17 -10.10 -9.69 -0.81
N GLY A 18 -10.77 -10.04 0.28
CA GLY A 18 -12.11 -10.62 0.26
C GLY A 18 -13.14 -9.64 -0.30
N LEU A 19 -14.41 -10.06 -0.38
CA LEU A 19 -15.50 -9.25 -1.00
C LEU A 19 -15.71 -7.91 -0.29
N ASN A 20 -15.57 -7.88 1.04
CA ASN A 20 -15.74 -6.68 1.86
C ASN A 20 -14.40 -6.01 2.20
N GLY A 21 -13.29 -6.45 1.58
CA GLY A 21 -11.97 -5.90 1.81
C GLY A 21 -11.16 -6.61 2.90
N GLU A 22 -11.53 -7.82 3.29
CA GLU A 22 -10.83 -8.61 4.30
C GLU A 22 -9.40 -8.93 3.86
N LEU A 23 -8.43 -8.77 4.79
CA LEU A 23 -6.99 -8.97 4.55
C LEU A 23 -6.36 -9.99 5.53
N ASP A 24 -7.13 -10.60 6.40
CA ASP A 24 -6.67 -11.53 7.44
C ASP A 24 -5.93 -12.74 6.87
N TRP A 25 -6.29 -13.17 5.67
CA TRP A 25 -5.67 -14.28 4.95
C TRP A 25 -4.17 -14.05 4.65
N ILE A 26 -3.73 -12.79 4.51
CA ILE A 26 -2.32 -12.43 4.28
C ILE A 26 -1.44 -12.89 5.44
N PHE A 27 -1.96 -12.82 6.65
CA PHE A 27 -1.20 -13.15 7.87
C PHE A 27 -1.06 -14.66 8.09
N ARG A 28 -1.88 -15.50 7.46
CA ARG A 28 -1.84 -16.97 7.61
C ARG A 28 -0.52 -17.58 7.13
N SER A 29 0.08 -17.01 6.09
CA SER A 29 1.35 -17.46 5.52
C SER A 29 2.51 -16.50 5.78
N SER A 30 2.33 -15.45 6.58
CA SER A 30 3.39 -14.48 6.88
C SER A 30 4.48 -15.12 7.76
N ALA A 31 5.74 -14.99 7.34
CA ALA A 31 6.92 -15.51 8.05
C ALA A 31 8.02 -14.45 8.17
N PRO A 32 9.04 -14.66 9.01
CA PRO A 32 10.14 -13.70 9.18
C PRO A 32 10.83 -13.31 7.87
N ASP A 33 11.11 -14.28 7.00
CA ASP A 33 11.79 -14.08 5.71
C ASP A 33 10.95 -13.26 4.73
N SER A 34 9.66 -13.56 4.58
CA SER A 34 8.76 -12.77 3.74
C SER A 34 8.54 -11.35 4.31
N ARG A 35 8.45 -11.21 5.64
CA ARG A 35 8.38 -9.89 6.29
C ARG A 35 9.64 -9.07 6.07
N ALA A 36 10.83 -9.67 6.15
CA ALA A 36 12.10 -8.99 5.88
C ALA A 36 12.13 -8.40 4.47
N SER A 37 11.64 -9.12 3.46
CA SER A 37 11.53 -8.61 2.09
C SER A 37 10.57 -7.41 1.98
N VAL A 38 9.46 -7.43 2.72
CA VAL A 38 8.54 -6.28 2.79
C VAL A 38 9.22 -5.07 3.42
N ILE A 39 9.92 -5.26 4.55
CA ILE A 39 10.64 -4.19 5.25
C ILE A 39 11.69 -3.56 4.34
N ASN A 40 12.47 -4.36 3.61
CA ASN A 40 13.46 -3.86 2.66
C ASN A 40 12.80 -3.00 1.56
N THR A 41 11.69 -3.48 0.99
CA THR A 41 10.93 -2.71 0.00
C THR A 41 10.42 -1.37 0.56
N LEU A 42 9.95 -1.36 1.81
CA LEU A 42 9.49 -0.13 2.46
C LEU A 42 10.63 0.86 2.67
N ASN A 43 11.78 0.40 3.18
CA ASN A 43 12.94 1.25 3.46
C ASN A 43 13.54 1.89 2.21
N GLU A 44 13.43 1.24 1.06
CA GLU A 44 13.93 1.74 -0.22
C GLU A 44 13.00 2.77 -0.87
N ALA A 45 11.78 2.91 -0.42
CA ALA A 45 10.81 3.84 -1.00
C ALA A 45 11.15 5.29 -0.68
N GLY A 46 10.90 6.19 -1.61
CA GLY A 46 11.06 7.64 -1.39
C GLY A 46 9.75 8.38 -1.14
N VAL A 47 8.62 7.77 -1.45
CA VAL A 47 7.28 8.24 -1.14
C VAL A 47 6.29 7.08 -1.18
N HIS A 48 5.34 7.07 -0.26
CA HIS A 48 4.20 6.15 -0.27
C HIS A 48 3.00 6.80 -0.95
N ILE A 49 2.34 6.09 -1.86
CA ILE A 49 1.08 6.55 -2.45
C ILE A 49 -0.04 5.54 -2.20
N MET A 50 -1.24 6.04 -1.95
CA MET A 50 -2.41 5.21 -1.67
C MET A 50 -3.72 5.95 -1.89
N GLY A 51 -4.79 5.20 -2.04
CA GLY A 51 -6.15 5.77 -2.08
C GLY A 51 -6.61 6.20 -0.68
N SER A 52 -7.52 7.16 -0.62
CA SER A 52 -8.00 7.78 0.63
C SER A 52 -8.63 6.79 1.63
N GLN A 53 -9.25 5.69 1.14
CA GLN A 53 -9.78 4.66 2.04
C GLN A 53 -8.66 3.95 2.79
N SER A 54 -7.70 3.37 2.06
CA SER A 54 -6.55 2.69 2.65
C SER A 54 -5.69 3.60 3.50
N TYR A 55 -5.60 4.89 3.14
CA TYR A 55 -4.91 5.86 3.97
C TYR A 55 -5.54 5.98 5.37
N GLY A 56 -6.86 6.07 5.47
CA GLY A 56 -7.56 6.12 6.75
C GLY A 56 -7.31 4.87 7.61
N ASP A 57 -7.37 3.70 6.99
CA ASP A 57 -7.14 2.42 7.67
C ASP A 57 -5.68 2.30 8.15
N MET A 58 -4.73 2.70 7.32
CA MET A 58 -3.30 2.72 7.66
C MET A 58 -2.97 3.74 8.75
N ALA A 59 -3.57 4.93 8.73
CA ALA A 59 -3.40 5.95 9.75
C ALA A 59 -3.90 5.49 11.13
N ALA A 60 -4.95 4.66 11.17
CA ALA A 60 -5.44 4.05 12.40
C ALA A 60 -4.49 2.99 12.99
N PHE A 61 -3.62 2.42 12.18
CA PHE A 61 -2.76 1.29 12.57
C PHE A 61 -1.29 1.68 12.76
N TRP A 62 -0.63 2.26 11.75
CA TRP A 62 0.82 2.42 11.73
C TRP A 62 1.41 3.31 12.83
N PRO A 63 0.80 4.43 13.23
CA PRO A 63 1.32 5.23 14.34
C PRO A 63 1.45 4.47 15.65
N TYR A 64 0.62 3.45 15.80
CA TYR A 64 0.54 2.64 17.01
C TYR A 64 1.19 1.25 16.86
N ALA A 65 1.70 0.90 15.70
CA ALA A 65 2.28 -0.41 15.45
C ALA A 65 3.69 -0.55 16.03
N GLU A 66 3.93 -1.65 16.74
CA GLU A 66 5.25 -2.01 17.29
C GLU A 66 5.93 -3.08 16.44
N THR A 67 6.07 -2.80 15.15
CA THR A 67 6.72 -3.70 14.20
C THR A 67 7.84 -2.98 13.47
N PRO A 68 8.84 -3.69 12.94
CA PRO A 68 9.91 -3.06 12.15
C PRO A 68 9.42 -2.31 10.90
N MET A 69 8.19 -2.58 10.44
CA MET A 69 7.57 -1.86 9.32
C MET A 69 7.04 -0.48 9.71
N ALA A 70 6.82 -0.23 11.00
CA ALA A 70 6.24 1.04 11.47
C ALA A 70 7.15 2.24 11.17
N GLY A 71 8.47 2.10 11.31
CA GLY A 71 9.43 3.17 10.98
C GLY A 71 9.22 3.69 9.56
N PRO A 72 9.50 2.93 8.51
CA PRO A 72 9.36 3.41 7.14
C PRO A 72 7.92 3.83 6.79
N MET A 73 6.90 3.20 7.38
CA MET A 73 5.51 3.62 7.16
C MET A 73 5.19 4.98 7.78
N ASN A 74 5.81 5.33 8.90
CA ASN A 74 5.60 6.60 9.58
C ASN A 74 6.48 7.73 9.02
N ASP A 75 7.74 7.44 8.68
CA ASP A 75 8.75 8.45 8.38
C ASP A 75 8.74 8.90 6.92
N ILE A 76 8.45 7.99 5.97
CA ILE A 76 8.45 8.29 4.54
C ILE A 76 7.23 9.15 4.18
N PRO A 77 7.41 10.22 3.36
CA PRO A 77 6.31 11.07 2.90
C PRO A 77 5.17 10.30 2.24
N LYS A 78 3.95 10.81 2.38
CA LYS A 78 2.73 10.17 1.87
C LYS A 78 1.96 11.08 0.93
N VAL A 79 1.49 10.51 -0.20
CA VAL A 79 0.57 11.18 -1.12
C VAL A 79 -0.72 10.37 -1.22
N VAL A 80 -1.83 11.03 -0.96
CA VAL A 80 -3.16 10.41 -0.92
C VAL A 80 -3.95 10.78 -2.16
N PHE A 81 -4.42 9.79 -2.88
CA PHE A 81 -5.24 9.96 -4.07
C PHE A 81 -6.72 9.87 -3.74
N SER A 82 -7.52 10.83 -4.25
CA SER A 82 -8.97 10.82 -4.09
C SER A 82 -9.67 11.30 -5.35
N LYS A 83 -10.54 10.44 -5.93
CA LYS A 83 -11.31 10.79 -7.15
C LYS A 83 -12.38 11.88 -6.91
N SER A 84 -12.92 11.97 -5.72
CA SER A 84 -14.01 12.91 -5.40
C SER A 84 -13.51 14.24 -4.86
N GLY A 85 -12.18 14.45 -4.82
CA GLY A 85 -11.62 15.53 -4.05
C GLY A 85 -12.03 15.37 -2.58
N ILE A 86 -11.11 15.08 -1.70
CA ILE A 86 -11.44 15.11 -0.27
C ILE A 86 -11.75 16.55 0.05
N LYS A 87 -12.95 16.84 0.56
CA LYS A 87 -13.28 18.18 1.11
C LYS A 87 -12.18 18.53 2.09
N ASP A 88 -11.71 19.77 2.05
CA ASP A 88 -10.70 20.25 2.97
C ASP A 88 -11.15 19.92 4.41
N GLY A 89 -10.31 19.21 5.15
CA GLY A 89 -10.61 18.74 6.50
C GLY A 89 -11.14 17.30 6.60
N ALA A 90 -11.92 16.79 5.64
CA ALA A 90 -12.57 15.47 5.78
C ALA A 90 -11.61 14.29 5.94
N LEU A 91 -10.42 14.33 5.32
CA LEU A 91 -9.39 13.32 5.54
C LEU A 91 -8.77 13.47 6.93
N ARG A 92 -8.49 14.71 7.34
CA ARG A 92 -7.97 15.03 8.66
C ARG A 92 -8.93 14.59 9.77
N ASP A 93 -10.23 14.87 9.61
CA ASP A 93 -11.26 14.46 10.56
C ASP A 93 -11.33 12.94 10.68
N ARG A 94 -11.28 12.22 9.53
CA ARG A 94 -11.23 10.75 9.52
C ARG A 94 -10.01 10.23 10.26
N VAL A 95 -8.83 10.77 9.99
CA VAL A 95 -7.58 10.35 10.64
C VAL A 95 -7.61 10.68 12.13
N THR A 96 -8.10 11.85 12.52
CA THR A 96 -8.25 12.25 13.91
C THR A 96 -9.19 11.31 14.66
N LYS A 97 -10.33 10.95 14.06
CA LYS A 97 -11.25 9.97 14.62
C LYS A 97 -10.60 8.61 14.77
N ALA A 98 -9.88 8.13 13.73
CA ALA A 98 -9.15 6.87 13.76
C ALA A 98 -8.09 6.85 14.88
N PHE A 99 -7.40 7.98 15.12
CA PHE A 99 -6.46 8.10 16.23
C PHE A 99 -7.15 8.01 17.58
N ALA A 100 -8.28 8.69 17.76
CA ALA A 100 -9.02 8.62 19.00
C ALA A 100 -9.45 7.19 19.33
N GLU A 101 -9.97 6.48 18.36
CA GLU A 101 -10.37 5.07 18.47
C GLU A 101 -9.16 4.14 18.74
N ALA A 102 -8.04 4.34 18.04
CA ALA A 102 -6.81 3.57 18.24
C ALA A 102 -6.22 3.83 19.63
N LYS A 103 -6.21 5.07 20.07
CA LYS A 103 -5.75 5.45 21.42
C LYS A 103 -6.61 4.80 22.52
N ALA A 104 -7.94 4.80 22.36
CA ALA A 104 -8.84 4.17 23.32
C ALA A 104 -8.56 2.66 23.43
N ARG A 105 -8.47 1.94 22.28
CA ARG A 105 -8.11 0.51 22.28
C ARG A 105 -6.76 0.21 22.91
N ARG A 106 -5.78 1.10 22.73
CA ARG A 106 -4.42 0.90 23.21
C ARG A 106 -4.23 1.26 24.68
N ALA A 107 -5.04 2.17 25.23
CA ALA A 107 -5.05 2.45 26.65
C ALA A 107 -5.31 1.18 27.50
N GLU A 108 -6.05 0.24 26.90
CA GLU A 108 -6.31 -1.07 27.51
C GLU A 108 -5.10 -2.03 27.40
N GLN A 109 -4.15 -1.78 26.51
CA GLN A 109 -3.02 -2.68 26.19
C GLN A 109 -1.66 -2.20 26.71
N HIS A 110 -1.58 -1.06 27.44
CA HIS A 110 -0.36 -0.47 28.03
C HIS A 110 0.78 -0.21 27.02
N GLY A 111 0.48 -0.04 25.74
CA GLY A 111 1.48 0.26 24.70
C GLY A 111 1.95 1.72 24.73
N ALA A 112 3.17 1.99 24.22
CA ALA A 112 3.71 3.35 24.12
C ALA A 112 2.85 4.24 23.20
N ALA A 113 2.64 5.49 23.57
CA ALA A 113 1.96 6.45 22.71
C ALA A 113 2.89 6.87 21.56
N PRO A 114 2.35 7.07 20.33
CA PRO A 114 3.13 7.61 19.23
C PRO A 114 3.56 9.05 19.52
N THR A 115 4.71 9.44 18.96
CA THR A 115 5.20 10.82 19.08
C THR A 115 4.31 11.78 18.28
N GLU A 116 4.33 13.07 18.64
CA GLU A 116 3.59 14.10 17.91
C GLU A 116 4.03 14.17 16.42
N ALA A 117 5.33 14.00 16.15
CA ALA A 117 5.86 13.97 14.79
C ALA A 117 5.25 12.83 13.95
N VAL A 118 5.13 11.64 14.53
CA VAL A 118 4.48 10.49 13.89
C VAL A 118 3.00 10.78 13.62
N LEU A 119 2.27 11.30 14.59
CA LEU A 119 0.86 11.66 14.39
C LEU A 119 0.71 12.73 13.30
N LYS A 120 1.57 13.75 13.29
CA LYS A 120 1.57 14.81 12.28
C LYS A 120 1.81 14.26 10.87
N SER A 121 2.70 13.27 10.69
CA SER A 121 2.98 12.66 9.39
C SER A 121 1.76 12.01 8.74
N TRP A 122 0.72 11.70 9.54
CA TRP A 122 -0.54 11.13 9.08
C TRP A 122 -1.72 12.11 9.05
N THR A 123 -1.65 13.24 9.77
CA THR A 123 -2.73 14.25 9.76
C THR A 123 -2.59 15.26 8.64
N ASP A 124 -1.39 15.38 8.06
CA ASP A 124 -1.08 16.41 7.04
C ASP A 124 -0.40 15.81 5.79
N PRO A 125 -1.03 14.85 5.10
CA PRO A 125 -0.47 14.27 3.89
C PRO A 125 -0.61 15.21 2.70
N THR A 126 0.23 15.06 1.70
CA THR A 126 -0.02 15.64 0.39
C THR A 126 -1.23 14.96 -0.25
N VAL A 127 -2.23 15.74 -0.69
CA VAL A 127 -3.41 15.21 -1.36
C VAL A 127 -3.34 15.48 -2.86
N ALA A 128 -3.27 14.42 -3.67
CA ALA A 128 -3.38 14.49 -5.13
C ALA A 128 -4.85 14.59 -5.52
N ARG A 129 -5.24 15.70 -6.14
CA ARG A 129 -6.63 16.06 -6.48
C ARG A 129 -6.91 16.09 -7.98
N GLY A 130 -5.85 15.98 -8.79
CA GLY A 130 -5.92 15.99 -10.24
C GLY A 130 -6.24 14.64 -10.87
N ASP A 131 -6.08 14.56 -12.17
CA ASP A 131 -6.12 13.30 -12.90
C ASP A 131 -5.03 12.35 -12.40
N LEU A 132 -5.37 11.07 -12.26
CA LEU A 132 -4.46 10.07 -11.72
C LEU A 132 -3.14 10.00 -12.52
N ALA A 133 -3.24 9.98 -13.85
CA ALA A 133 -2.08 9.81 -14.69
C ALA A 133 -1.18 11.05 -14.66
N GLU A 134 -1.75 12.25 -14.63
CA GLU A 134 -1.00 13.51 -14.52
C GLU A 134 -0.28 13.60 -13.18
N GLU A 135 -0.95 13.29 -12.07
CA GLU A 135 -0.34 13.30 -10.73
C GLU A 135 0.79 12.28 -10.62
N ILE A 136 0.63 11.08 -11.19
CA ILE A 136 1.69 10.06 -11.22
C ILE A 136 2.88 10.54 -12.06
N ARG A 137 2.66 11.12 -13.25
CA ARG A 137 3.77 11.67 -14.07
C ARG A 137 4.53 12.76 -13.32
N ARG A 138 3.81 13.69 -12.67
CA ARG A 138 4.42 14.75 -11.84
C ARG A 138 5.26 14.18 -10.69
N LEU A 139 4.78 13.13 -10.02
CA LEU A 139 5.56 12.45 -8.98
C LEU A 139 6.81 11.77 -9.54
N LYS A 140 6.72 11.16 -10.72
CA LYS A 140 7.86 10.51 -11.38
C LYS A 140 8.96 11.51 -11.78
N GLU A 141 8.64 12.75 -12.08
CA GLU A 141 9.59 13.81 -12.43
C GLU A 141 10.39 14.33 -11.22
N GLN A 142 9.88 14.15 -10.01
CA GLN A 142 10.57 14.60 -8.80
C GLN A 142 11.83 13.75 -8.53
N PRO A 143 12.88 14.30 -7.92
CA PRO A 143 14.05 13.54 -7.50
C PRO A 143 13.71 12.61 -6.33
N GLY A 144 14.52 11.56 -6.17
CA GLY A 144 14.44 10.64 -5.04
C GLY A 144 14.25 9.18 -5.44
N ASN A 145 14.12 8.32 -4.44
CA ASN A 145 13.89 6.88 -4.61
C ASN A 145 12.49 6.61 -5.20
N PHE A 146 12.19 5.36 -5.52
CA PHE A 146 10.95 4.99 -6.19
C PHE A 146 9.68 5.38 -5.41
N ILE A 147 8.58 5.52 -6.14
CA ILE A 147 7.24 5.74 -5.63
C ILE A 147 6.65 4.36 -5.30
N LEU A 148 6.32 4.11 -4.03
CA LEU A 148 5.71 2.85 -3.62
C LEU A 148 4.19 3.00 -3.52
N ALA A 149 3.48 2.35 -4.41
CA ALA A 149 2.02 2.26 -4.34
C ALA A 149 1.61 1.13 -3.39
N HIS A 150 0.90 1.52 -2.34
CA HIS A 150 0.16 0.60 -1.48
C HIS A 150 -1.25 0.38 -2.04
N GLY A 151 -1.85 -0.78 -1.76
CA GLY A 151 -3.21 -1.06 -2.16
C GLY A 151 -4.23 0.00 -1.63
N GLY A 152 -5.31 -0.25 -1.52
CA GLY A 152 -6.64 -0.55 -1.70
C GLY A 152 -6.91 -1.10 -3.13
N ALA A 153 -7.69 -2.14 -3.20
CA ALA A 153 -7.97 -2.81 -4.45
C ALA A 153 -8.39 -1.85 -5.57
N ARG A 154 -9.25 -0.89 -5.27
CA ARG A 154 -9.72 0.09 -6.27
C ARG A 154 -8.62 1.02 -6.78
N PHE A 155 -7.72 1.47 -5.89
CA PHE A 155 -6.61 2.34 -6.28
C PHE A 155 -5.57 1.56 -7.11
N ALA A 156 -5.17 0.37 -6.65
CA ALA A 156 -4.27 -0.50 -7.37
C ALA A 156 -4.79 -0.84 -8.77
N LYS A 157 -6.09 -1.17 -8.89
CA LYS A 157 -6.76 -1.41 -10.16
C LYS A 157 -6.72 -0.19 -11.09
N SER A 158 -6.92 1.02 -10.56
CA SER A 158 -6.81 2.25 -11.36
C SER A 158 -5.37 2.50 -11.83
N LEU A 159 -4.36 2.18 -11.02
CA LEU A 159 -2.96 2.27 -11.41
C LEU A 159 -2.62 1.25 -12.52
N VAL A 160 -3.07 0.00 -12.39
CA VAL A 160 -2.91 -1.02 -13.44
C VAL A 160 -3.52 -0.53 -14.75
N ALA A 161 -4.76 -0.02 -14.70
CA ALA A 161 -5.45 0.50 -15.88
C ALA A 161 -4.77 1.72 -16.52
N SER A 162 -3.99 2.50 -15.76
CA SER A 162 -3.28 3.67 -16.28
C SER A 162 -2.06 3.34 -17.15
N GLY A 163 -1.53 2.11 -17.06
CA GLY A 163 -0.30 1.71 -17.76
C GLY A 163 0.98 2.39 -17.28
N LEU A 164 0.95 3.08 -16.13
CA LEU A 164 2.08 3.88 -15.63
C LEU A 164 2.98 3.15 -14.63
N ILE A 165 2.66 1.90 -14.29
CA ILE A 165 3.46 1.09 -13.37
C ILE A 165 4.72 0.61 -14.08
N ASP A 166 5.88 0.91 -13.50
CA ASP A 166 7.18 0.47 -14.01
C ASP A 166 7.62 -0.90 -13.45
N GLU A 167 7.11 -1.25 -12.26
CA GLU A 167 7.51 -2.48 -11.58
C GLU A 167 6.37 -3.00 -10.70
N TYR A 168 6.08 -4.29 -10.83
CA TYR A 168 5.11 -5.01 -9.99
C TYR A 168 5.88 -5.90 -9.01
N ARG A 169 5.72 -5.69 -7.72
CA ARG A 169 6.22 -6.57 -6.65
C ARG A 169 5.05 -7.33 -6.04
N LEU A 170 4.84 -8.55 -6.48
CA LEU A 170 3.71 -9.37 -6.06
C LEU A 170 4.16 -10.41 -5.04
N ALA A 171 3.51 -10.44 -3.88
CA ALA A 171 3.60 -11.55 -2.94
C ALA A 171 2.40 -12.47 -3.18
N ILE A 172 2.64 -13.59 -3.85
CA ILE A 172 1.62 -14.58 -4.18
C ILE A 172 1.51 -15.54 -2.98
N HIS A 173 0.40 -15.46 -2.26
CA HIS A 173 0.15 -16.28 -1.09
C HIS A 173 -0.46 -17.63 -1.49
N PRO A 174 -0.06 -18.74 -0.84
CA PRO A 174 -0.54 -20.10 -1.18
C PRO A 174 -1.96 -20.34 -0.66
N ILE A 175 -2.91 -19.55 -1.16
CA ILE A 175 -4.33 -19.60 -0.79
C ILE A 175 -5.22 -19.35 -2.01
N LEU A 176 -6.36 -20.01 -2.06
CA LEU A 176 -7.47 -19.73 -2.95
C LEU A 176 -8.57 -19.05 -2.13
N LEU A 177 -9.01 -17.87 -2.54
CA LEU A 177 -10.12 -17.15 -1.91
C LEU A 177 -11.46 -17.53 -2.52
N GLY A 178 -11.47 -18.00 -3.77
CA GLY A 178 -12.68 -18.35 -4.52
C GLY A 178 -13.48 -17.14 -4.98
N GLN A 179 -13.52 -16.08 -4.18
CA GLN A 179 -14.18 -14.81 -4.48
C GLN A 179 -13.49 -13.67 -3.74
N GLY A 180 -13.55 -12.46 -4.31
CA GLY A 180 -12.88 -11.30 -3.71
C GLY A 180 -12.71 -10.13 -4.66
N LEU A 181 -11.88 -9.18 -4.29
CA LEU A 181 -11.52 -8.03 -5.10
C LEU A 181 -10.29 -8.37 -5.95
N PRO A 182 -10.41 -8.52 -7.28
CA PRO A 182 -9.28 -8.87 -8.13
C PRO A 182 -8.32 -7.69 -8.32
N LEU A 183 -7.02 -7.97 -8.41
CA LEU A 183 -6.01 -6.98 -8.78
C LEU A 183 -6.12 -6.62 -10.26
N PHE A 184 -6.13 -7.64 -11.10
CA PHE A 184 -6.19 -7.52 -12.54
C PHE A 184 -7.62 -7.76 -13.01
N SER A 185 -8.36 -6.71 -13.28
CA SER A 185 -9.66 -6.83 -13.89
C SER A 185 -9.63 -6.12 -15.22
N THR A 186 -9.83 -6.87 -16.25
CA THR A 186 -10.04 -6.45 -17.64
C THR A 186 -9.16 -5.25 -18.05
N PRO A 187 -7.86 -5.45 -18.36
CA PRO A 187 -7.12 -4.44 -19.10
C PRO A 187 -7.83 -4.25 -20.45
N HIS A 188 -7.84 -3.01 -20.94
CA HIS A 188 -8.38 -2.73 -22.29
C HIS A 188 -7.61 -3.50 -23.39
N SER A 189 -6.37 -3.89 -23.11
CA SER A 189 -5.52 -4.74 -23.95
C SER A 189 -4.56 -5.55 -23.06
N PRO A 190 -4.09 -6.74 -23.52
CA PRO A 190 -3.04 -7.47 -22.85
C PRO A 190 -1.78 -6.62 -22.66
N VAL A 191 -1.11 -6.78 -21.53
CA VAL A 191 0.18 -6.16 -21.22
C VAL A 191 1.17 -7.28 -20.96
N ASP A 192 2.17 -7.43 -21.83
CA ASP A 192 3.24 -8.38 -21.62
C ASP A 192 4.14 -7.96 -20.48
N LEU A 193 4.48 -8.90 -19.61
CA LEU A 193 5.34 -8.68 -18.45
C LEU A 193 6.58 -9.56 -18.55
N LYS A 194 7.72 -8.96 -18.24
CA LYS A 194 9.00 -9.65 -18.09
C LYS A 194 9.24 -9.95 -16.62
N LEU A 195 9.45 -11.22 -16.28
CA LEU A 195 9.90 -11.63 -14.94
C LEU A 195 11.35 -11.17 -14.73
N ILE A 196 11.57 -10.41 -13.67
CA ILE A 196 12.88 -9.91 -13.26
C ILE A 196 13.50 -10.81 -12.19
N SER A 197 12.71 -11.18 -11.18
CA SER A 197 13.14 -12.09 -10.12
C SER A 197 11.98 -12.82 -9.48
N MET A 198 12.28 -13.96 -8.89
CA MET A 198 11.34 -14.77 -8.13
C MET A 198 12.04 -15.33 -6.88
N THR A 199 11.37 -15.25 -5.75
CA THR A 199 11.85 -15.78 -4.46
C THR A 199 10.75 -16.57 -3.79
N THR A 200 11.03 -17.80 -3.39
CA THR A 200 10.12 -18.61 -2.57
C THR A 200 10.48 -18.45 -1.11
N TYR A 201 9.50 -18.12 -0.27
CA TYR A 201 9.65 -17.98 1.16
C TYR A 201 9.25 -19.27 1.91
N SER A 202 9.68 -19.38 3.16
CA SER A 202 9.56 -20.60 3.97
C SER A 202 8.13 -21.12 4.14
N THR A 203 7.13 -20.26 4.01
CA THR A 203 5.69 -20.60 4.12
C THR A 203 5.00 -20.82 2.78
N GLY A 204 5.75 -20.87 1.68
CA GLY A 204 5.21 -21.09 0.34
C GLY A 204 4.74 -19.81 -0.35
N ILE A 205 4.92 -18.62 0.24
CA ILE A 205 4.74 -17.35 -0.48
C ILE A 205 5.76 -17.29 -1.60
N VAL A 206 5.33 -16.88 -2.78
CA VAL A 206 6.21 -16.57 -3.92
C VAL A 206 6.23 -15.05 -4.12
N GLY A 207 7.40 -14.45 -3.85
CA GLY A 207 7.68 -13.06 -4.22
C GLY A 207 8.11 -13.00 -5.68
N ALA A 208 7.37 -12.30 -6.53
CA ALA A 208 7.69 -12.14 -7.94
C ALA A 208 7.78 -10.65 -8.30
N ILE A 209 8.84 -10.29 -9.03
CA ILE A 209 9.05 -8.94 -9.55
C ILE A 209 8.93 -8.99 -11.07
N TYR A 210 8.02 -8.18 -11.61
CA TYR A 210 7.82 -8.02 -13.05
C TYR A 210 7.96 -6.56 -13.46
N THR A 211 8.37 -6.35 -14.71
CA THR A 211 8.28 -5.08 -15.41
C THR A 211 7.46 -5.24 -16.69
N PRO A 212 6.80 -4.18 -17.19
CA PRO A 212 6.31 -4.20 -18.57
C PRO A 212 7.43 -4.57 -19.54
N ALA A 213 7.11 -5.38 -20.58
CA ALA A 213 8.07 -5.87 -21.57
C ALA A 213 8.46 -4.80 -22.58
#